data_bae3014e5ff053f4f4db41029f92c02c
#
_entry.id   bae3014e5ff053f4f4db41029f92c02c
#
_cell.length_a   1.000
_cell.length_b   1.000
_cell.length_c   1.000
_cell.angle_alpha   90.00
_cell.angle_beta   90.00
_cell.angle_gamma   90.00
#
_symmetry.space_group_name_H-M   'P 1'
#
loop_
_entity.id
_entity.type
_entity.pdbx_description
1 polymer ?
#
loop_
_entity_poly.entity_id
_entity_poly.type
_entity_poly.pdbx_seq_one_letter_code
_entity_poly.pdbx_strand_id
1 'polypeptide(L)'
;MYMKNKLVLLLFFILTGAVSVNAQNLPDQKETLEVMKKVNGYFMKKYADYTIPSFYGRVRPSNIWTRGVYYEGLMALYSIYPREDYYKYAYDWADFHKWG
;
A
#
# COMPACT_ATOMS: atom_id res chain seq x y z
N MET A 1 35.30 -36.81 2.68
CA MET A 1 33.86 -36.75 3.02
C MET A 1 33.56 -35.85 4.19
N TYR A 2 34.38 -35.86 5.25
CA TYR A 2 34.14 -35.05 6.44
C TYR A 2 34.27 -33.53 6.19
N MET A 3 35.13 -33.09 5.28
CA MET A 3 35.33 -31.67 4.92
C MET A 3 34.16 -31.10 4.08
N LYS A 4 33.51 -31.90 3.24
CA LYS A 4 32.40 -31.44 2.42
C LYS A 4 31.18 -31.00 3.24
N ASN A 5 30.89 -31.71 4.35
CA ASN A 5 29.74 -31.38 5.19
C ASN A 5 29.93 -30.08 5.96
N LYS A 6 31.16 -29.79 6.39
CA LYS A 6 31.51 -28.54 7.06
C LYS A 6 31.40 -27.34 6.12
N LEU A 7 31.79 -27.52 4.85
CA LEU A 7 31.71 -26.45 3.86
C LEU A 7 30.26 -26.12 3.49
N VAL A 8 29.41 -27.11 3.37
CA VAL A 8 27.97 -26.95 3.08
C VAL A 8 27.28 -26.24 4.25
N LEU A 9 27.60 -26.59 5.48
CA LEU A 9 27.08 -25.93 6.68
C LEU A 9 27.49 -24.44 6.73
N LEU A 10 28.73 -24.13 6.38
CA LEU A 10 29.22 -22.76 6.35
C LEU A 10 28.49 -21.91 5.31
N LEU A 11 28.29 -22.44 4.12
CA LEU A 11 27.53 -21.79 3.03
C LEU A 11 26.09 -21.53 3.44
N PHE A 12 25.45 -22.48 4.11
CA PHE A 12 24.08 -22.33 4.63
C PHE A 12 24.00 -21.21 5.66
N PHE A 13 24.97 -21.10 6.54
CA PHE A 13 25.04 -20.02 7.54
C PHE A 13 25.19 -18.64 6.91
N ILE A 14 26.01 -18.51 5.86
CA ILE A 14 26.21 -17.25 5.14
C ILE A 14 24.90 -16.81 4.44
N LEU A 15 24.18 -17.73 3.82
CA LEU A 15 22.90 -17.45 3.16
C LEU A 15 21.83 -16.97 4.15
N THR A 16 21.74 -17.62 5.31
CA THR A 16 20.80 -17.25 6.37
C THR A 16 21.13 -15.86 6.94
N GLY A 17 22.42 -15.55 7.13
CA GLY A 17 22.86 -14.24 7.59
C GLY A 17 22.54 -13.13 6.60
N ALA A 18 22.71 -13.35 5.29
CA ALA A 18 22.38 -12.37 4.26
C ALA A 18 20.88 -12.05 4.23
N VAL A 19 20.00 -13.05 4.38
CA VAL A 19 18.54 -12.86 4.44
C VAL A 19 18.17 -12.05 5.69
N SER A 20 18.80 -12.32 6.84
CA SER A 20 18.53 -11.60 8.09
C SER A 20 18.93 -10.11 7.98
N VAL A 21 20.06 -9.80 7.33
CA VAL A 21 20.51 -8.43 7.11
C VAL A 21 19.53 -7.66 6.21
N ASN A 22 19.02 -8.28 5.14
CA ASN A 22 18.03 -7.66 4.29
C ASN A 22 16.71 -7.40 5.04
N ALA A 23 16.30 -8.31 5.92
CA ALA A 23 15.08 -8.15 6.74
C ALA A 23 15.21 -6.97 7.72
N GLN A 24 16.42 -6.69 8.25
CA GLN A 24 16.66 -5.57 9.16
C GLN A 24 16.55 -4.20 8.49
N ASN A 25 16.70 -4.13 7.16
CA ASN A 25 16.57 -2.89 6.40
C ASN A 25 15.14 -2.58 5.97
N LEU A 26 14.18 -3.47 6.26
CA LEU A 26 12.77 -3.22 5.97
C LEU A 26 12.18 -2.28 7.02
N PRO A 27 11.30 -1.35 6.59
CA PRO A 27 10.61 -0.48 7.54
C PRO A 27 9.74 -1.29 8.50
N ASP A 28 9.62 -0.80 9.74
CA ASP A 28 8.73 -1.37 10.74
C ASP A 28 7.28 -1.28 10.25
N GLN A 29 6.49 -2.33 10.51
CA GLN A 29 5.07 -2.38 10.14
C GLN A 29 4.29 -1.20 10.73
N LYS A 30 4.60 -0.81 11.96
CA LYS A 30 3.97 0.32 12.62
C LYS A 30 4.29 1.64 11.91
N GLU A 31 5.53 1.88 11.54
CA GLU A 31 5.96 3.05 10.78
C GLU A 31 5.26 3.10 9.42
N THR A 32 5.23 1.97 8.72
CA THR A 32 4.58 1.85 7.42
C THR A 32 3.09 2.18 7.52
N LEU A 33 2.40 1.65 8.54
CA LEU A 33 1.00 1.94 8.76
C LEU A 33 0.76 3.43 9.02
N GLU A 34 1.60 4.08 9.83
CA GLU A 34 1.47 5.50 10.11
C GLU A 34 1.67 6.36 8.86
N VAL A 35 2.61 6.00 7.99
CA VAL A 35 2.81 6.67 6.70
C VAL A 35 1.59 6.49 5.80
N MET A 36 1.05 5.28 5.70
CA MET A 36 -0.15 5.00 4.90
C MET A 36 -1.35 5.81 5.37
N LYS A 37 -1.57 5.90 6.68
CA LYS A 37 -2.64 6.71 7.27
C LYS A 37 -2.48 8.18 6.95
N LYS A 38 -1.27 8.69 7.02
CA LYS A 38 -0.94 10.09 6.75
C LYS A 38 -1.18 10.46 5.28
N VAL A 39 -0.69 9.63 4.37
CA VAL A 39 -0.88 9.82 2.93
C VAL A 39 -2.37 9.74 2.57
N ASN A 40 -3.07 8.77 3.10
CA ASN A 40 -4.50 8.60 2.86
C ASN A 40 -5.29 9.79 3.41
N GLY A 41 -4.95 10.27 4.61
CA GLY A 41 -5.59 11.45 5.20
C GLY A 41 -5.40 12.70 4.35
N TYR A 42 -4.23 12.89 3.78
CA TYR A 42 -3.97 13.98 2.84
C TYR A 42 -4.86 13.87 1.60
N PHE A 43 -4.96 12.68 1.02
CA PHE A 43 -5.78 12.45 -0.16
C PHE A 43 -7.25 12.71 0.11
N MET A 44 -7.79 12.16 1.20
CA MET A 44 -9.19 12.34 1.57
C MET A 44 -9.53 13.80 1.86
N LYS A 45 -8.58 14.56 2.40
CA LYS A 45 -8.76 16.00 2.64
C LYS A 45 -8.73 16.78 1.33
N LYS A 46 -7.79 16.47 0.44
CA LYS A 46 -7.65 17.13 -0.86
C LYS A 46 -8.85 16.87 -1.77
N TYR A 47 -9.36 15.64 -1.76
CA TYR A 47 -10.51 15.22 -2.54
C TYR A 47 -11.67 14.84 -1.63
N ALA A 48 -11.99 15.72 -0.65
CA ALA A 48 -13.12 15.51 0.24
C ALA A 48 -14.42 15.33 -0.55
N ASP A 49 -14.55 16.04 -1.67
CA ASP A 49 -15.56 15.74 -2.68
C ASP A 49 -14.96 14.75 -3.69
N TYR A 50 -15.36 13.50 -3.58
CA TYR A 50 -14.87 12.42 -4.43
C TYR A 50 -15.31 12.55 -5.90
N THR A 51 -16.23 13.45 -6.20
CA THR A 51 -16.74 13.70 -7.56
C THR A 51 -15.85 14.64 -8.35
N ILE A 52 -14.93 15.35 -7.71
CA ILE A 52 -14.06 16.36 -8.35
C ILE A 52 -13.18 15.69 -9.40
N PRO A 53 -13.17 16.20 -10.63
CA PRO A 53 -12.27 15.70 -11.67
C PRO A 53 -10.80 15.90 -11.34
N SER A 54 -9.95 15.08 -11.92
CA SER A 54 -8.50 15.23 -11.84
C SER A 54 -7.97 15.99 -13.07
N PHE A 55 -6.84 16.69 -12.90
CA PHE A 55 -6.19 17.39 -13.97
C PHE A 55 -4.79 16.81 -14.24
N TYR A 56 -4.62 16.25 -15.43
CA TYR A 56 -3.35 15.71 -15.92
C TYR A 56 -3.14 16.20 -17.36
N GLY A 57 -2.68 17.46 -17.52
CA GLY A 57 -2.59 18.11 -18.81
C GLY A 57 -3.95 18.51 -19.41
N ARG A 58 -5.01 17.84 -19.03
CA ARG A 58 -6.41 18.16 -19.31
C ARG A 58 -7.30 17.64 -18.18
N VAL A 59 -8.53 18.11 -18.10
CA VAL A 59 -9.49 17.64 -17.11
C VAL A 59 -9.84 16.18 -17.37
N ARG A 60 -9.75 15.35 -16.33
CA ARG A 60 -10.10 13.91 -16.34
C ARG A 60 -11.22 13.66 -15.35
N PRO A 61 -12.17 12.77 -15.65
CA PRO A 61 -13.23 12.44 -14.69
C PRO A 61 -12.67 11.78 -13.44
N SER A 62 -13.43 11.81 -12.34
CA SER A 62 -12.97 11.28 -11.06
C SER A 62 -12.86 9.75 -11.04
N ASN A 63 -13.33 9.05 -12.08
CA ASN A 63 -13.15 7.61 -12.23
C ASN A 63 -11.97 7.22 -13.14
N ILE A 64 -11.05 8.16 -13.40
CA ILE A 64 -9.83 7.83 -14.14
C ILE A 64 -9.05 6.72 -13.43
N TRP A 65 -8.32 5.91 -14.18
CA TRP A 65 -7.62 4.73 -13.66
C TRP A 65 -6.68 5.05 -12.48
N THR A 66 -6.06 6.23 -12.46
CA THR A 66 -5.20 6.66 -11.34
C THR A 66 -5.98 6.80 -10.03
N ARG A 67 -7.23 7.23 -10.10
CA ARG A 67 -8.14 7.25 -8.95
C ARG A 67 -8.51 5.84 -8.53
N GLY A 68 -8.77 4.95 -9.48
CA GLY A 68 -9.04 3.53 -9.21
C GLY A 68 -7.90 2.86 -8.45
N VAL A 69 -6.66 3.13 -8.84
CA VAL A 69 -5.47 2.63 -8.15
C VAL A 69 -5.42 3.14 -6.71
N TYR A 70 -5.74 4.43 -6.48
CA TYR A 70 -5.81 4.95 -5.11
C TYR A 70 -6.83 4.18 -4.27
N TYR A 71 -8.05 3.96 -4.78
CA TYR A 71 -9.09 3.26 -4.00
C TYR A 71 -8.75 1.80 -3.75
N GLU A 72 -8.04 1.17 -4.65
CA GLU A 72 -7.49 -0.17 -4.43
C GLU A 72 -6.51 -0.17 -3.24
N GLY A 73 -5.63 0.82 -3.18
CA GLY A 73 -4.73 1.03 -2.04
C GLY A 73 -5.48 1.34 -0.75
N LEU A 74 -6.55 2.14 -0.82
CA LEU A 74 -7.40 2.44 0.32
C LEU A 74 -8.06 1.17 0.88
N MET A 75 -8.54 0.29 0.03
CA MET A 75 -9.14 -0.98 0.48
C MET A 75 -8.10 -1.89 1.10
N ALA A 76 -6.86 -1.89 0.60
CA ALA A 76 -5.75 -2.60 1.23
C ALA A 76 -5.46 -2.04 2.64
N LEU A 77 -5.44 -0.72 2.79
CA LEU A 77 -5.30 -0.08 4.10
C LEU A 77 -6.46 -0.44 5.03
N TYR A 78 -7.69 -0.42 4.53
CA TYR A 78 -8.87 -0.79 5.30
C TYR A 78 -8.77 -2.23 5.84
N SER A 79 -8.18 -3.15 5.08
CA SER A 79 -8.02 -4.54 5.49
C SER A 79 -7.14 -4.71 6.73
N ILE A 80 -6.17 -3.81 6.94
CA ILE A 80 -5.24 -3.87 8.08
C ILE A 80 -5.56 -2.81 9.15
N TYR A 81 -6.31 -1.79 8.81
CA TYR A 81 -6.73 -0.71 9.72
C TYR A 81 -8.16 -0.31 9.36
N PRO A 82 -9.17 -1.08 9.80
CA PRO A 82 -10.56 -0.87 9.39
C PRO A 82 -11.14 0.37 10.07
N ARG A 83 -11.50 1.37 9.24
CA ARG A 83 -12.24 2.55 9.65
C ARG A 83 -13.46 2.70 8.75
N GLU A 84 -14.59 3.03 9.34
CA GLU A 84 -15.83 3.22 8.58
C GLU A 84 -15.74 4.35 7.56
N ASP A 85 -15.05 5.43 7.88
CA ASP A 85 -14.88 6.55 6.96
C ASP A 85 -14.08 6.15 5.70
N TYR A 86 -13.14 5.22 5.82
CA TYR A 86 -12.40 4.70 4.66
C TYR A 86 -13.33 3.91 3.74
N TYR A 87 -14.12 3.03 4.31
CA TYR A 87 -15.09 2.23 3.55
C TYR A 87 -16.14 3.11 2.89
N LYS A 88 -16.72 4.04 3.64
CA LYS A 88 -17.73 4.97 3.14
C LYS A 88 -17.20 5.81 1.99
N TYR A 89 -15.98 6.32 2.11
CA TYR A 89 -15.37 7.13 1.07
C TYR A 89 -15.20 6.34 -0.24
N ALA A 90 -14.70 5.11 -0.15
CA ALA A 90 -14.56 4.24 -1.32
C ALA A 90 -15.92 3.83 -1.91
N TYR A 91 -16.87 3.48 -1.06
CA TYR A 91 -18.21 3.10 -1.48
C TYR A 91 -18.92 4.24 -2.19
N ASP A 92 -18.90 5.44 -1.61
CA ASP A 92 -19.58 6.61 -2.16
C ASP A 92 -19.00 6.99 -3.54
N TRP A 93 -17.69 6.89 -3.70
CA TRP A 93 -17.05 7.10 -5.00
C TRP A 93 -17.50 6.06 -6.04
N ALA A 94 -17.46 4.79 -5.67
CA ALA A 94 -17.88 3.70 -6.56
C ALA A 94 -19.36 3.81 -6.93
N ASP A 95 -20.21 4.12 -5.96
CA ASP A 95 -21.64 4.28 -6.18
C ASP A 95 -21.93 5.48 -7.10
N PHE A 96 -21.24 6.59 -6.91
CA PHE A 96 -21.35 7.75 -7.79
C PHE A 96 -21.06 7.40 -9.24
N HIS A 97 -20.07 6.57 -9.50
CA HIS A 97 -19.69 6.10 -10.84
C HIS A 97 -20.45 4.83 -11.26
N LYS A 98 -21.41 4.37 -10.48
CA LYS A 98 -22.23 3.17 -10.76
C LYS A 98 -21.36 1.93 -10.99
N TRP A 99 -20.26 1.82 -10.22
CA TRP A 99 -19.35 0.66 -10.26
C TRP A 99 -18.69 0.43 -11.62
N GLY A 100 -18.57 1.47 -12.46
CA GLY A 100 -17.95 1.38 -13.77
C GLY A 100 -17.06 2.52 -14.21
#